data_ea8271edf28776f3d2004255def4d74d
#
_entry.id   ea8271edf28776f3d2004255def4d74d
#
_cell.length_a   1.000
_cell.length_b   1.000
_cell.length_c   1.000
_cell.angle_alpha   90.00
_cell.angle_beta   90.00
_cell.angle_gamma   90.00
#
_symmetry.space_group_name_H-M   'P 1'
#
loop_
_entity.id
_entity.type
_entity.pdbx_description
1 polymer ?
#
loop_
_entity_poly.entity_id
_entity_poly.type
_entity_poly.pdbx_seq_one_letter_code
_entity_poly.pdbx_strand_id
1 'polypeptide(L)'
;MNNILYLIQKNAGEKIIFRLDEYKGHRFIDMRVFVPGQNGGQDIPTKKGLAVSPALWSQFKRALAQVEEVLVQSGLLDPKDLVEG
;
A
#
# COMPACT_ATOMS: atom_id res chain seq x y z
N MET A 1 -5.33 7.79 16.56
CA MET A 1 -4.23 8.48 15.90
C MET A 1 -3.86 7.81 14.60
N ASN A 2 -3.76 8.57 13.54
CA ASN A 2 -3.43 8.01 12.25
C ASN A 2 -1.93 7.84 12.08
N ASN A 3 -1.50 6.61 11.94
CA ASN A 3 -0.12 6.29 11.66
C ASN A 3 0.07 6.07 10.16
N ILE A 4 -0.43 7.04 9.38
CA ILE A 4 -0.35 6.96 7.92
C ILE A 4 1.08 7.21 7.49
N LEU A 5 1.65 6.23 6.77
CA LEU A 5 3.01 6.33 6.28
C LEU A 5 3.06 6.81 4.85
N TYR A 6 2.06 6.44 4.06
CA TYR A 6 2.02 6.82 2.66
C TYR A 6 0.61 6.68 2.13
N LEU A 7 0.30 7.46 1.11
CA LEU A 7 -1.02 7.45 0.48
C LEU A 7 -0.85 7.48 -1.02
N ILE A 8 -1.53 6.55 -1.71
CA ILE A 8 -1.56 6.53 -3.17
C ILE A 8 -3.00 6.75 -3.59
N GLN A 9 -3.24 7.77 -4.41
CA GLN A 9 -4.56 7.98 -4.98
C GLN A 9 -4.73 6.98 -6.12
N LYS A 10 -5.58 5.99 -5.93
CA LYS A 10 -5.75 4.92 -6.88
C LYS A 10 -6.66 5.34 -8.04
N ASN A 11 -7.76 5.99 -7.71
CA ASN A 11 -8.69 6.55 -8.67
C ASN A 11 -9.55 7.58 -7.95
N ALA A 12 -10.58 8.11 -8.61
CA ALA A 12 -11.37 9.21 -8.03
C ALA A 12 -12.03 8.82 -6.70
N GLY A 13 -12.36 7.55 -6.52
CA GLY A 13 -13.10 7.12 -5.35
C GLY A 13 -12.32 6.25 -4.37
N GLU A 14 -11.05 5.93 -4.66
CA GLU A 14 -10.31 5.00 -3.83
C GLU A 14 -8.89 5.46 -3.58
N LYS A 15 -8.41 5.21 -2.36
CA LYS A 15 -7.02 5.48 -1.98
C LYS A 15 -6.42 4.20 -1.42
N ILE A 16 -5.13 4.00 -1.67
CA ILE A 16 -4.39 2.93 -0.99
C ILE A 16 -3.59 3.60 0.11
N ILE A 17 -3.87 3.24 1.35
CA ILE A 17 -3.23 3.86 2.50
C ILE A 17 -2.34 2.85 3.21
N PHE A 18 -1.09 3.24 3.42
CA PHE A 18 -0.10 2.43 4.13
C PHE A 18 -0.01 2.97 5.54
N ARG A 19 -0.23 2.10 6.52
CA ARG A 19 -0.21 2.49 7.92
C ARG A 19 0.63 1.52 8.74
N LEU A 20 1.20 2.03 9.82
CA LEU A 20 1.77 1.18 10.86
C LEU A 20 0.69 1.03 11.92
N ASP A 21 0.26 -0.20 12.14
CA ASP A 21 -0.85 -0.46 13.04
C ASP A 21 -0.43 -1.48 14.10
N GLU A 22 -1.30 -1.73 15.05
CA GLU A 22 -0.99 -2.62 16.15
C GLU A 22 -2.26 -3.37 16.56
N TYR A 23 -2.09 -4.66 16.88
CA TYR A 23 -3.17 -5.48 17.38
C TYR A 23 -2.60 -6.44 18.43
N LYS A 24 -3.12 -6.34 19.66
CA LYS A 24 -2.69 -7.18 20.79
C LYS A 24 -1.19 -7.16 20.97
N GLY A 25 -0.60 -5.98 20.91
CA GLY A 25 0.84 -5.81 21.10
C GLY A 25 1.72 -6.13 19.91
N HIS A 26 1.12 -6.57 18.80
CA HIS A 26 1.86 -6.89 17.59
C HIS A 26 1.70 -5.78 16.57
N ARG A 27 2.82 -5.23 16.13
CA ARG A 27 2.83 -4.15 15.15
C ARG A 27 2.97 -4.73 13.75
N PHE A 28 2.26 -4.13 12.80
CA PHE A 28 2.27 -4.61 11.43
C PHE A 28 2.02 -3.45 10.46
N ILE A 29 2.39 -3.67 9.21
CA ILE A 29 2.14 -2.71 8.14
C ILE A 29 0.82 -3.10 7.50
N ASP A 30 -0.13 -2.17 7.48
CA ASP A 30 -1.42 -2.37 6.84
C ASP A 30 -1.43 -1.58 5.53
N MET A 31 -1.75 -2.26 4.45
CA MET A 31 -1.88 -1.67 3.12
C MET A 31 -3.29 -1.93 2.65
N ARG A 32 -4.09 -0.87 2.59
CA ARG A 32 -5.53 -1.06 2.43
C ARG A 32 -6.16 0.00 1.57
N VAL A 33 -7.19 -0.42 0.83
CA VAL A 33 -8.00 0.51 0.06
C VAL A 33 -9.00 1.18 1.00
N PHE A 34 -9.05 2.51 0.91
CA PHE A 34 -10.03 3.32 1.63
C PHE A 34 -10.95 4.00 0.63
N VAL A 35 -12.19 4.20 1.03
CA VAL A 35 -13.18 4.90 0.21
C VAL A 35 -13.69 6.10 1.00
N PRO A 36 -14.24 7.12 0.29
CA PRO A 36 -14.75 8.30 0.98
C PRO A 36 -15.86 7.94 1.95
N GLY A 37 -15.84 8.59 3.11
CA GLY A 37 -16.93 8.48 4.05
C GLY A 37 -18.14 9.28 3.58
N GLN A 38 -19.27 9.06 4.25
CA GLN A 38 -20.49 9.76 3.90
C GLN A 38 -20.46 11.21 4.38
N ASN A 39 -21.08 12.08 3.60
CA ASN A 39 -21.27 13.49 3.98
C ASN A 39 -19.97 14.20 4.32
N GLY A 40 -18.91 13.90 3.55
CA GLY A 40 -17.62 14.56 3.79
C GLY A 40 -16.89 14.04 5.01
N GLY A 41 -17.31 12.90 5.57
CA GLY A 41 -16.64 12.30 6.72
C GLY A 41 -15.31 11.70 6.33
N GLN A 42 -14.64 11.12 7.33
CA GLN A 42 -13.34 10.50 7.12
C GLN A 42 -13.43 9.32 6.16
N ASP A 43 -12.34 9.07 5.47
CA ASP A 43 -12.24 7.89 4.60
C ASP A 43 -12.43 6.62 5.43
N ILE A 44 -13.06 5.63 4.82
CA ILE A 44 -13.43 4.39 5.48
C ILE A 44 -12.59 3.24 4.92
N PRO A 45 -11.95 2.43 5.79
CA PRO A 45 -11.20 1.27 5.32
C PRO A 45 -12.14 0.20 4.77
N THR A 46 -11.68 -0.51 3.75
CA THR A 46 -12.42 -1.62 3.18
C THR A 46 -11.70 -2.92 3.49
N LYS A 47 -12.28 -4.03 3.02
CA LYS A 47 -11.64 -5.34 3.19
C LYS A 47 -10.53 -5.58 2.17
N LYS A 48 -10.38 -4.68 1.20
CA LYS A 48 -9.36 -4.84 0.16
C LYS A 48 -8.01 -4.37 0.70
N GLY A 49 -7.14 -5.30 0.94
CA GLY A 49 -5.83 -4.99 1.47
C GLY A 49 -5.22 -6.17 2.20
N LEU A 50 -4.07 -5.95 2.77
CA LEU A 50 -3.39 -6.99 3.53
C LEU A 50 -2.54 -6.36 4.63
N ALA A 51 -2.23 -7.18 5.62
CA ALA A 51 -1.35 -6.80 6.72
C ALA A 51 -0.07 -7.61 6.60
N VAL A 52 1.06 -6.95 6.76
CA VAL A 52 2.37 -7.58 6.62
C VAL A 52 3.14 -7.42 7.93
N SER A 53 3.59 -8.54 8.49
CA SER A 53 4.46 -8.51 9.65
C SER A 53 5.82 -7.94 9.28
N PRO A 54 6.44 -7.13 10.15
CA PRO A 54 7.81 -6.66 9.88
C PRO A 54 8.79 -7.80 9.62
N ALA A 55 8.55 -8.98 10.19
CA ALA A 55 9.41 -10.14 9.97
C ALA A 55 9.42 -10.61 8.51
N LEU A 56 8.35 -10.28 7.76
CA LEU A 56 8.25 -10.67 6.36
C LEU A 56 8.65 -9.55 5.41
N TRP A 57 9.04 -8.41 5.95
CA TRP A 57 9.29 -7.24 5.13
C TRP A 57 10.34 -7.45 4.04
N SER A 58 11.44 -8.11 4.38
CA SER A 58 12.49 -8.36 3.40
C SER A 58 12.02 -9.23 2.25
N GLN A 59 11.23 -10.26 2.56
CA GLN A 59 10.67 -11.11 1.52
C GLN A 59 9.67 -10.35 0.67
N PHE A 60 8.88 -9.50 1.30
CA PHE A 60 7.90 -8.70 0.59
C PHE A 60 8.58 -7.76 -0.41
N LYS A 61 9.67 -7.12 0.01
CA LYS A 61 10.43 -6.25 -0.88
C LYS A 61 11.01 -7.03 -2.07
N ARG A 62 11.52 -8.23 -1.82
CA ARG A 62 12.04 -9.06 -2.90
C ARG A 62 10.94 -9.45 -3.88
N ALA A 63 9.76 -9.75 -3.36
CA ALA A 63 8.62 -10.08 -4.22
C ALA A 63 8.25 -8.88 -5.10
N LEU A 64 8.24 -7.68 -4.53
CA LEU A 64 7.95 -6.48 -5.30
C LEU A 64 9.00 -6.24 -6.39
N ALA A 65 10.26 -6.48 -6.08
CA ALA A 65 11.33 -6.33 -7.06
C ALA A 65 11.15 -7.31 -8.21
N GLN A 66 10.73 -8.54 -7.91
CA GLN A 66 10.49 -9.54 -8.94
C GLN A 66 9.31 -9.13 -9.83
N VAL A 67 8.25 -8.61 -9.22
CA VAL A 67 7.09 -8.12 -9.98
C VAL A 67 7.53 -6.96 -10.88
N GLU A 68 8.31 -6.04 -10.34
CA GLU A 68 8.79 -4.90 -11.11
C GLU A 68 9.58 -5.35 -12.33
N GLU A 69 10.46 -6.32 -12.18
CA GLU A 69 11.24 -6.84 -13.29
C GLU A 69 10.34 -7.39 -14.39
N VAL A 70 9.31 -8.13 -14.01
CA VAL A 70 8.37 -8.68 -14.97
C VAL A 70 7.60 -7.55 -15.68
N LEU A 71 7.22 -6.52 -14.94
CA LEU A 71 6.49 -5.40 -15.52
C LEU A 71 7.35 -4.69 -16.58
N VAL A 72 8.63 -4.50 -16.30
CA VAL A 72 9.54 -3.87 -17.24
C VAL A 72 9.73 -4.76 -18.47
N GLN A 73 9.98 -6.05 -18.28
CA GLN A 73 10.19 -6.98 -19.37
C GLN A 73 8.96 -7.13 -20.25
N SER A 74 7.78 -6.97 -19.69
CA SER A 74 6.52 -7.09 -20.41
C SER A 74 6.09 -5.78 -21.09
N GLY A 75 6.89 -4.73 -20.94
CA GLY A 75 6.55 -3.45 -21.54
C GLY A 75 5.45 -2.70 -20.82
N LEU A 76 5.06 -3.16 -19.65
CA LEU A 76 3.99 -2.52 -18.88
C LEU A 76 4.51 -1.37 -18.02
N LEU A 77 5.82 -1.29 -17.83
CA LEU A 77 6.44 -0.26 -17.03
C LEU A 77 7.72 0.18 -17.71
N ASP A 78 7.85 1.47 -17.96
CA ASP A 78 9.08 2.02 -18.55
C ASP A 78 10.11 2.20 -17.45
N PRO A 79 11.34 1.69 -17.62
CA PRO A 79 12.38 1.90 -16.61
C PRO A 79 12.61 3.36 -16.22
N LYS A 80 12.29 4.29 -17.12
CA LYS A 80 12.41 5.72 -16.82
C LYS A 80 11.43 6.16 -15.72
N ASP A 81 10.34 5.43 -15.54
CA ASP A 81 9.35 5.75 -14.53
C ASP A 81 9.74 5.25 -13.15
N LEU A 82 10.88 4.57 -13.05
CA LEU A 82 11.40 4.04 -11.79
C LEU A 82 12.42 4.99 -11.15
N VAL A 83 12.38 6.24 -11.55
CA VAL A 83 13.29 7.23 -10.99
C VAL A 83 13.00 7.43 -9.52
N GLU A 84 14.04 7.43 -8.70
CA GLU A 84 13.90 7.66 -7.27
C GLU A 84 13.40 9.05 -7.01
N GLY A 85 12.34 9.11 -6.22
CA GLY A 85 11.79 10.40 -5.84
C GLY A 85 12.62 11.10 -4.81
#